data_976136f69afcf3ecabf9d87c913e4101
#
_entry.id   976136f69afcf3ecabf9d87c913e4101
#
_cell.length_a   1.000
_cell.length_b   1.000
_cell.length_c   1.000
_cell.angle_alpha   90.00
_cell.angle_beta   90.00
_cell.angle_gamma   90.00
#
_symmetry.space_group_name_H-M   'P 1'
#
loop_
_entity.id
_entity.type
_entity.pdbx_description
1 polymer ?
#
loop_
_entity_poly.entity_id
_entity_poly.type
_entity_poly.pdbx_seq_one_letter_code
_entity_poly.pdbx_strand_id
1 'polypeptide(L)'
;DDGEAWYFFQNGKKFTGIAEDKSGYKYFVKGKYGSGIYKDILYKDGVKSAGRVYVGNLFYGDNAKPANWWYNDGTAWYFFKDGKKYTGKAVDGNGEMQFVKGKYANTYIEGIFYRDGKIANWWCDDGEAWYFFQNGKKFTGIGEDASGYKYFVNGKYGSGIYKDILYKDGVKSEGRVYIGDSFYGKDGKLANWWYDDGTAWYFFQEGKKYTGKAIDGNGEMQFVNGKYANTYIEGIFYRDGKIANWWCDDGTAWYFFQNGKKYTGYGIDASGMKYFVGGKYANGIYDEKLYKNGLKSEGKTYVNGIYYDENKLPANGWYDDGYDWFFFKNGKKHTGKAIDGNGEMDFVNGKYKNNIRYYMASEEVQMRILNAAYNTSSPGRNLCAKWVSKVYQNAGLGYLGGNANDMYKKYAFTTEIGKLKIGMIVAVESSSSGGRMGRIYGHVGIYIGDGKVMESIGYKRIVTLDYWISTYCQHHPVGFGYPPSVEK
;
A
#
# COMPACT_ATOMS: atom_id res chain seq x y z
N ASP A 1 -51.60 -70.39 10.96
CA ASP A 1 -50.19 -70.38 11.09
C ASP A 1 -49.56 -71.65 10.53
N ASP A 2 -48.54 -71.55 9.72
CA ASP A 2 -47.77 -72.73 9.19
C ASP A 2 -46.42 -72.86 9.84
N GLY A 3 -46.17 -72.15 10.95
CA GLY A 3 -44.90 -72.08 11.66
C GLY A 3 -43.98 -70.97 11.18
N GLU A 4 -44.24 -70.35 10.03
CA GLU A 4 -43.51 -69.21 9.48
C GLU A 4 -44.27 -67.91 9.56
N ALA A 5 -45.63 -67.99 9.26
CA ALA A 5 -46.52 -66.82 9.25
C ALA A 5 -48.00 -67.23 9.25
N TRP A 6 -48.88 -66.26 9.51
CA TRP A 6 -50.31 -66.41 9.40
C TRP A 6 -50.76 -66.33 7.93
N TYR A 7 -51.45 -67.39 7.49
CA TYR A 7 -52.02 -67.49 6.12
C TYR A 7 -53.50 -67.83 6.17
N PHE A 8 -54.20 -67.43 5.19
CA PHE A 8 -55.57 -67.88 4.95
C PHE A 8 -55.55 -69.18 4.17
N PHE A 9 -56.11 -70.22 4.74
CA PHE A 9 -56.22 -71.56 4.11
C PHE A 9 -57.64 -71.90 3.74
N GLN A 10 -57.83 -72.58 2.60
CA GLN A 10 -59.04 -73.21 2.21
C GLN A 10 -58.75 -74.60 1.70
N ASN A 11 -59.51 -75.62 2.21
CA ASN A 11 -59.26 -77.07 1.91
C ASN A 11 -57.77 -77.49 2.08
N GLY A 12 -57.13 -77.04 3.17
CA GLY A 12 -55.76 -77.38 3.49
C GLY A 12 -54.64 -76.71 2.63
N LYS A 13 -54.97 -75.86 1.70
CA LYS A 13 -54.05 -75.16 0.81
C LYS A 13 -54.11 -73.63 1.03
N LYS A 14 -52.97 -72.94 0.87
CA LYS A 14 -52.89 -71.50 0.91
C LYS A 14 -53.75 -70.95 -0.20
N PHE A 15 -54.82 -70.17 0.14
CA PHE A 15 -55.88 -69.77 -0.77
C PHE A 15 -55.44 -68.62 -1.65
N THR A 16 -55.91 -68.62 -2.92
CA THR A 16 -55.85 -67.49 -3.84
C THR A 16 -57.19 -67.21 -4.42
N GLY A 17 -57.76 -66.01 -4.19
CA GLY A 17 -59.10 -65.64 -4.62
C GLY A 17 -59.72 -64.67 -3.62
N ILE A 18 -61.04 -64.45 -3.79
CA ILE A 18 -61.82 -63.64 -2.86
C ILE A 18 -62.42 -64.58 -1.80
N ALA A 19 -62.21 -64.25 -0.55
CA ALA A 19 -62.76 -64.96 0.60
C ALA A 19 -63.09 -63.92 1.70
N GLU A 20 -64.03 -64.33 2.60
CA GLU A 20 -64.40 -63.49 3.74
C GLU A 20 -63.51 -63.86 4.96
N ASP A 21 -62.97 -62.87 5.62
CA ASP A 21 -62.35 -62.99 6.91
C ASP A 21 -63.10 -62.16 7.95
N LYS A 22 -62.50 -61.98 9.14
CA LYS A 22 -63.12 -61.21 10.25
C LYS A 22 -63.37 -59.74 9.91
N SER A 23 -62.69 -59.22 8.87
CA SER A 23 -62.76 -57.82 8.43
C SER A 23 -63.51 -57.69 7.11
N GLY A 24 -64.23 -58.75 6.66
CA GLY A 24 -65.05 -58.80 5.44
C GLY A 24 -64.36 -59.45 4.26
N TYR A 25 -64.95 -59.30 3.06
CA TYR A 25 -64.39 -59.87 1.83
C TYR A 25 -63.01 -59.25 1.48
N LYS A 26 -62.00 -60.09 1.32
CA LYS A 26 -60.63 -59.76 0.97
C LYS A 26 -60.17 -60.57 -0.23
N TYR A 27 -59.26 -59.97 -0.97
CA TYR A 27 -58.48 -60.70 -1.98
C TYR A 27 -57.22 -61.31 -1.37
N PHE A 28 -57.04 -62.58 -1.57
CA PHE A 28 -55.87 -63.33 -1.10
C PHE A 28 -55.02 -63.83 -2.25
N VAL A 29 -53.71 -63.84 -2.07
CA VAL A 29 -52.75 -64.49 -2.96
C VAL A 29 -51.87 -65.39 -2.11
N LYS A 30 -51.90 -66.67 -2.40
CA LYS A 30 -51.15 -67.69 -1.59
C LYS A 30 -51.34 -67.52 -0.08
N GLY A 31 -52.59 -67.23 0.32
CA GLY A 31 -52.97 -67.09 1.72
C GLY A 31 -52.65 -65.76 2.40
N LYS A 32 -52.02 -64.83 1.73
CA LYS A 32 -51.78 -63.47 2.24
C LYS A 32 -52.69 -62.48 1.55
N TYR A 33 -52.98 -61.32 2.17
CA TYR A 33 -53.68 -60.26 1.53
C TYR A 33 -53.03 -59.88 0.22
N GLY A 34 -53.74 -59.94 -0.88
CA GLY A 34 -53.25 -59.72 -2.22
C GLY A 34 -53.28 -58.23 -2.60
N SER A 35 -52.32 -57.85 -3.38
CA SER A 35 -52.31 -56.54 -4.04
C SER A 35 -52.08 -56.74 -5.53
N GLY A 36 -52.92 -56.12 -6.34
CA GLY A 36 -52.90 -56.27 -7.80
C GLY A 36 -54.31 -56.32 -8.37
N ILE A 37 -54.42 -56.62 -9.68
CA ILE A 37 -55.67 -56.76 -10.38
C ILE A 37 -56.13 -58.24 -10.35
N TYR A 38 -57.36 -58.45 -9.90
CA TYR A 38 -57.96 -59.76 -9.92
C TYR A 38 -59.42 -59.58 -10.46
N LYS A 39 -59.74 -60.31 -11.54
CA LYS A 39 -61.02 -60.21 -12.24
C LYS A 39 -61.42 -58.74 -12.50
N ASP A 40 -60.46 -57.97 -13.10
CA ASP A 40 -60.63 -56.55 -13.46
C ASP A 40 -60.84 -55.59 -12.29
N ILE A 41 -60.67 -56.04 -11.05
CA ILE A 41 -60.79 -55.22 -9.85
C ILE A 41 -59.41 -55.04 -9.24
N LEU A 42 -59.03 -53.79 -8.93
CA LEU A 42 -57.79 -53.44 -8.21
C LEU A 42 -57.99 -53.73 -6.72
N TYR A 43 -57.03 -54.45 -6.14
CA TYR A 43 -56.96 -54.68 -4.72
C TYR A 43 -55.63 -54.13 -4.19
N LYS A 44 -55.67 -53.56 -2.98
CA LYS A 44 -54.49 -53.17 -2.18
C LYS A 44 -54.61 -53.79 -0.79
N ASP A 45 -53.65 -54.62 -0.45
CA ASP A 45 -53.61 -55.30 0.85
C ASP A 45 -54.97 -56.01 1.19
N GLY A 46 -55.46 -56.74 0.20
CA GLY A 46 -56.70 -57.47 0.27
C GLY A 46 -57.98 -56.64 0.10
N VAL A 47 -57.96 -55.35 0.11
CA VAL A 47 -59.11 -54.45 0.02
C VAL A 47 -59.25 -53.91 -1.40
N LYS A 48 -60.49 -53.89 -1.90
CA LYS A 48 -60.83 -53.24 -3.20
C LYS A 48 -60.39 -51.80 -3.16
N SER A 49 -59.69 -51.38 -4.19
CA SER A 49 -59.19 -49.98 -4.32
C SER A 49 -59.82 -49.30 -5.53
N ALA A 50 -60.18 -48.05 -5.36
CA ALA A 50 -60.67 -47.20 -6.48
C ALA A 50 -59.52 -46.61 -7.33
N GLY A 51 -58.27 -46.85 -6.94
CA GLY A 51 -57.05 -46.31 -7.56
C GLY A 51 -56.33 -45.30 -6.68
N ARG A 52 -55.50 -44.45 -7.30
CA ARG A 52 -54.56 -43.51 -6.64
C ARG A 52 -53.68 -44.20 -5.58
N VAL A 53 -53.19 -45.36 -5.91
CA VAL A 53 -52.45 -46.19 -4.97
C VAL A 53 -51.30 -46.93 -5.65
N TYR A 54 -50.19 -47.11 -4.93
CA TYR A 54 -49.14 -48.04 -5.36
C TYR A 54 -49.52 -49.50 -5.03
N VAL A 55 -49.39 -50.31 -6.05
CA VAL A 55 -49.38 -51.76 -5.88
C VAL A 55 -48.11 -52.30 -6.46
N GLY A 56 -47.23 -52.77 -5.57
CA GLY A 56 -45.84 -53.01 -5.92
C GLY A 56 -45.16 -51.70 -6.37
N ASN A 57 -44.51 -51.74 -7.51
CA ASN A 57 -43.79 -50.57 -8.07
C ASN A 57 -44.64 -49.78 -9.10
N LEU A 58 -45.92 -50.10 -9.23
CA LEU A 58 -46.83 -49.46 -10.17
C LEU A 58 -47.85 -48.59 -9.45
N PHE A 59 -48.02 -47.39 -9.89
CA PHE A 59 -49.10 -46.50 -9.44
C PHE A 59 -50.32 -46.65 -10.32
N TYR A 60 -51.46 -46.87 -9.73
CA TYR A 60 -52.75 -47.02 -10.40
C TYR A 60 -53.56 -45.71 -10.26
N GLY A 61 -54.08 -45.20 -11.38
CA GLY A 61 -54.92 -44.00 -11.43
C GLY A 61 -56.37 -44.26 -10.99
N ASP A 62 -57.23 -43.21 -11.14
CA ASP A 62 -58.62 -43.23 -10.69
C ASP A 62 -59.48 -44.34 -11.31
N ASN A 63 -59.10 -44.84 -12.48
CA ASN A 63 -59.80 -45.92 -13.18
C ASN A 63 -59.30 -47.32 -12.82
N ALA A 64 -58.48 -47.40 -11.74
CA ALA A 64 -57.84 -48.65 -11.32
C ALA A 64 -56.91 -49.27 -12.40
N LYS A 65 -56.50 -48.50 -13.40
CA LYS A 65 -55.51 -48.92 -14.40
C LYS A 65 -54.16 -48.28 -14.10
N PRO A 66 -53.07 -48.83 -14.61
CA PRO A 66 -51.78 -48.15 -14.49
C PRO A 66 -51.85 -46.71 -14.95
N ALA A 67 -51.32 -45.80 -14.12
CA ALA A 67 -51.42 -44.35 -14.38
C ALA A 67 -50.65 -43.95 -15.66
N ASN A 68 -51.28 -43.15 -16.49
CA ASN A 68 -50.73 -42.62 -17.75
C ASN A 68 -51.02 -41.12 -17.88
N TRP A 69 -50.72 -40.36 -16.85
CA TRP A 69 -50.88 -38.89 -16.82
C TRP A 69 -50.32 -38.35 -15.50
N TRP A 70 -50.65 -37.10 -15.22
CA TRP A 70 -50.33 -36.47 -13.96
C TRP A 70 -51.18 -36.97 -12.81
N TYR A 71 -50.57 -37.47 -11.77
CA TYR A 71 -51.21 -37.85 -10.51
C TYR A 71 -50.44 -37.41 -9.32
N ASN A 72 -51.11 -37.01 -8.25
CA ASN A 72 -50.51 -36.86 -6.93
C ASN A 72 -50.44 -38.24 -6.28
N ASP A 73 -49.22 -38.67 -5.96
CA ASP A 73 -48.99 -40.00 -5.34
C ASP A 73 -49.06 -39.97 -3.81
N GLY A 74 -49.52 -38.85 -3.24
CA GLY A 74 -49.55 -38.61 -1.79
C GLY A 74 -48.33 -37.84 -1.28
N THR A 75 -47.27 -37.73 -2.09
CA THR A 75 -46.09 -36.94 -1.77
C THR A 75 -45.97 -35.70 -2.63
N ALA A 76 -46.25 -35.82 -3.94
CA ALA A 76 -46.23 -34.74 -4.91
C ALA A 76 -46.91 -35.16 -6.21
N TRP A 77 -47.12 -34.21 -7.11
CA TRP A 77 -47.56 -34.47 -8.45
C TRP A 77 -46.42 -35.00 -9.33
N TYR A 78 -46.69 -36.13 -10.01
CA TYR A 78 -45.78 -36.76 -10.96
C TYR A 78 -46.53 -37.16 -12.24
N PHE A 79 -45.82 -37.08 -13.34
CA PHE A 79 -46.28 -37.64 -14.61
C PHE A 79 -45.90 -39.14 -14.66
N PHE A 80 -46.92 -39.95 -14.85
CA PHE A 80 -46.78 -41.41 -14.94
C PHE A 80 -46.97 -41.88 -16.38
N LYS A 81 -46.26 -42.96 -16.72
CA LYS A 81 -46.51 -43.76 -17.91
C LYS A 81 -46.44 -45.22 -17.52
N ASP A 82 -47.49 -45.97 -17.85
CA ASP A 82 -47.65 -47.37 -17.49
C ASP A 82 -47.43 -47.63 -15.99
N GLY A 83 -47.93 -46.71 -15.17
CA GLY A 83 -47.86 -46.78 -13.72
C GLY A 83 -46.48 -46.40 -13.14
N LYS A 84 -45.51 -46.06 -13.91
CA LYS A 84 -44.17 -45.65 -13.44
C LYS A 84 -43.95 -44.16 -13.61
N LYS A 85 -43.23 -43.53 -12.66
CA LYS A 85 -42.79 -42.15 -12.82
C LYS A 85 -41.93 -42.06 -14.07
N TYR A 86 -42.38 -41.27 -15.03
CA TYR A 86 -41.83 -41.28 -16.38
C TYR A 86 -40.52 -40.51 -16.50
N THR A 87 -39.62 -41.02 -17.27
CA THR A 87 -38.42 -40.31 -17.72
C THR A 87 -38.34 -40.41 -19.23
N GLY A 88 -38.29 -39.28 -19.90
CA GLY A 88 -38.29 -39.20 -21.36
C GLY A 88 -39.18 -38.06 -21.87
N LYS A 89 -39.40 -37.99 -23.18
CA LYS A 89 -40.32 -37.05 -23.82
C LYS A 89 -41.74 -37.58 -23.83
N ALA A 90 -42.65 -36.75 -23.43
CA ALA A 90 -44.10 -37.03 -23.54
C ALA A 90 -44.86 -35.72 -23.73
N VAL A 91 -46.07 -35.83 -24.30
CA VAL A 91 -46.96 -34.70 -24.46
C VAL A 91 -47.88 -34.61 -23.24
N ASP A 92 -48.02 -33.45 -22.67
CA ASP A 92 -49.03 -33.15 -21.65
C ASP A 92 -49.80 -31.87 -22.02
N GLY A 93 -50.51 -31.24 -21.05
CA GLY A 93 -51.27 -30.03 -21.28
C GLY A 93 -50.45 -28.80 -21.73
N ASN A 94 -49.13 -28.85 -21.57
CA ASN A 94 -48.18 -27.78 -21.97
C ASN A 94 -47.42 -28.11 -23.27
N GLY A 95 -47.80 -29.20 -23.96
CA GLY A 95 -47.16 -29.68 -25.17
C GLY A 95 -46.16 -30.79 -24.93
N GLU A 96 -45.20 -30.96 -25.87
CA GLU A 96 -44.10 -31.92 -25.70
C GLU A 96 -43.13 -31.45 -24.62
N MET A 97 -43.00 -32.23 -23.55
CA MET A 97 -42.19 -31.93 -22.40
C MET A 97 -41.21 -33.07 -22.14
N GLN A 98 -40.05 -32.72 -21.61
CA GLN A 98 -39.05 -33.66 -21.11
C GLN A 98 -39.26 -33.90 -19.62
N PHE A 99 -39.31 -35.15 -19.22
CA PHE A 99 -39.54 -35.58 -17.85
C PHE A 99 -38.31 -36.30 -17.30
N VAL A 100 -38.10 -36.16 -16.00
CA VAL A 100 -37.13 -36.94 -15.20
C VAL A 100 -37.83 -37.40 -13.92
N LYS A 101 -37.95 -38.72 -13.76
CA LYS A 101 -38.66 -39.34 -12.60
C LYS A 101 -40.02 -38.71 -12.33
N GLY A 102 -40.80 -38.45 -13.42
CA GLY A 102 -42.16 -37.92 -13.36
C GLY A 102 -42.27 -36.41 -13.10
N LYS A 103 -41.19 -35.69 -13.04
CA LYS A 103 -41.20 -34.22 -12.96
C LYS A 103 -40.66 -33.62 -14.25
N TYR A 104 -41.01 -32.39 -14.54
CA TYR A 104 -40.36 -31.65 -15.61
C TYR A 104 -38.87 -31.60 -15.40
N ALA A 105 -38.11 -31.84 -16.44
CA ALA A 105 -36.67 -31.79 -16.39
C ALA A 105 -36.17 -30.36 -16.11
N ASN A 106 -35.31 -30.24 -15.09
CA ASN A 106 -34.57 -29.05 -14.78
C ASN A 106 -33.10 -29.49 -14.64
N THR A 107 -32.50 -29.98 -15.73
CA THR A 107 -31.16 -30.58 -15.73
C THR A 107 -30.66 -30.77 -17.15
N TYR A 108 -29.36 -31.09 -17.26
CA TYR A 108 -28.79 -31.54 -18.52
C TYR A 108 -29.17 -32.99 -18.84
N ILE A 109 -29.59 -33.19 -20.07
CA ILE A 109 -29.81 -34.51 -20.65
C ILE A 109 -29.10 -34.54 -22.00
N GLU A 110 -28.14 -35.43 -22.17
CA GLU A 110 -27.32 -35.55 -23.37
C GLU A 110 -26.70 -34.20 -23.85
N GLY A 111 -26.23 -33.39 -22.87
CA GLY A 111 -25.59 -32.10 -23.15
C GLY A 111 -26.55 -30.96 -23.48
N ILE A 112 -27.86 -31.19 -23.43
CA ILE A 112 -28.92 -30.18 -23.62
C ILE A 112 -29.54 -29.87 -22.24
N PHE A 113 -29.56 -28.62 -21.87
CA PHE A 113 -30.22 -28.18 -20.65
C PHE A 113 -31.73 -27.97 -20.87
N TYR A 114 -32.50 -28.57 -20.02
CA TYR A 114 -33.95 -28.40 -19.97
C TYR A 114 -34.32 -27.56 -18.75
N ARG A 115 -35.27 -26.65 -18.94
CA ARG A 115 -35.91 -25.86 -17.89
C ARG A 115 -37.40 -26.09 -17.95
N ASP A 116 -37.96 -26.55 -16.84
CA ASP A 116 -39.39 -26.85 -16.72
C ASP A 116 -39.90 -27.75 -17.87
N GLY A 117 -39.10 -28.75 -18.22
CA GLY A 117 -39.39 -29.73 -19.26
C GLY A 117 -39.17 -29.26 -20.71
N LYS A 118 -38.84 -28.01 -20.96
CA LYS A 118 -38.54 -27.47 -22.30
C LYS A 118 -37.06 -27.24 -22.49
N ILE A 119 -36.58 -27.29 -23.71
CA ILE A 119 -35.22 -26.92 -24.04
C ILE A 119 -35.03 -25.46 -23.63
N ALA A 120 -33.99 -25.21 -22.84
CA ALA A 120 -33.70 -23.87 -22.35
C ALA A 120 -33.30 -22.91 -23.49
N ASN A 121 -34.03 -21.82 -23.57
CA ASN A 121 -33.73 -20.70 -24.48
C ASN A 121 -33.96 -19.42 -23.69
N TRP A 122 -32.94 -18.72 -23.31
CA TRP A 122 -32.98 -17.52 -22.47
C TRP A 122 -32.14 -17.67 -21.20
N TRP A 123 -32.23 -16.71 -20.32
CA TRP A 123 -31.62 -16.79 -19.02
C TRP A 123 -32.23 -17.88 -18.14
N CYS A 124 -31.47 -18.86 -17.77
CA CYS A 124 -31.86 -19.94 -16.86
C CYS A 124 -30.77 -20.20 -15.82
N ASP A 125 -31.20 -20.51 -14.62
CA ASP A 125 -30.35 -21.07 -13.58
C ASP A 125 -30.19 -22.58 -13.81
N ASP A 126 -28.94 -23.05 -13.99
CA ASP A 126 -28.67 -24.48 -14.19
C ASP A 126 -28.33 -25.21 -12.88
N GLY A 127 -28.48 -24.52 -11.75
CA GLY A 127 -28.15 -25.03 -10.42
C GLY A 127 -26.74 -24.64 -9.94
N GLU A 128 -25.89 -24.12 -10.83
CA GLU A 128 -24.60 -23.54 -10.48
C GLU A 128 -24.64 -22.02 -10.57
N ALA A 129 -25.26 -21.50 -11.65
CA ALA A 129 -25.42 -20.06 -11.87
C ALA A 129 -26.44 -19.76 -12.99
N TRP A 130 -26.76 -18.50 -13.14
CA TRP A 130 -27.55 -18.00 -14.25
C TRP A 130 -26.72 -17.91 -15.53
N TYR A 131 -27.23 -18.53 -16.61
CA TYR A 131 -26.60 -18.49 -17.92
C TYR A 131 -27.66 -18.19 -18.99
N PHE A 132 -27.23 -17.54 -20.05
CA PHE A 132 -28.03 -17.37 -21.25
C PHE A 132 -27.90 -18.62 -22.15
N PHE A 133 -29.00 -19.29 -22.38
CA PHE A 133 -29.05 -20.49 -23.19
C PHE A 133 -29.65 -20.22 -24.56
N GLN A 134 -29.17 -20.94 -25.54
CA GLN A 134 -29.81 -21.06 -26.84
C GLN A 134 -29.82 -22.55 -27.28
N ASN A 135 -31.00 -23.07 -27.56
CA ASN A 135 -31.18 -24.49 -27.89
C ASN A 135 -30.56 -25.43 -26.83
N GLY A 136 -30.75 -25.10 -25.58
CA GLY A 136 -30.27 -25.88 -24.45
C GLY A 136 -28.75 -25.86 -24.20
N LYS A 137 -27.99 -25.04 -24.92
CA LYS A 137 -26.56 -24.86 -24.75
C LYS A 137 -26.25 -23.46 -24.27
N LYS A 138 -25.24 -23.31 -23.40
CA LYS A 138 -24.73 -22.00 -23.00
C LYS A 138 -24.26 -21.26 -24.24
N PHE A 139 -24.84 -20.10 -24.49
CA PHE A 139 -24.66 -19.38 -25.77
C PHE A 139 -23.35 -18.61 -25.84
N THR A 140 -22.73 -18.62 -26.99
CA THR A 140 -21.59 -17.73 -27.33
C THR A 140 -21.88 -17.03 -28.65
N GLY A 141 -21.88 -15.71 -28.64
CA GLY A 141 -22.19 -14.87 -29.81
C GLY A 141 -22.99 -13.64 -29.43
N ILE A 142 -23.57 -12.99 -30.45
CA ILE A 142 -24.50 -11.87 -30.22
C ILE A 142 -25.89 -12.44 -30.06
N GLY A 143 -26.49 -12.19 -28.93
CA GLY A 143 -27.88 -12.56 -28.60
C GLY A 143 -28.62 -11.36 -28.04
N GLU A 144 -29.92 -11.40 -28.09
CA GLU A 144 -30.80 -10.35 -27.53
C GLU A 144 -31.38 -10.81 -26.20
N ASP A 145 -31.26 -9.98 -25.17
CA ASP A 145 -31.95 -10.17 -23.89
C ASP A 145 -32.85 -8.98 -23.56
N ALA A 146 -33.37 -8.91 -22.35
CA ALA A 146 -34.27 -7.83 -21.93
C ALA A 146 -33.66 -6.43 -22.01
N SER A 147 -32.31 -6.34 -22.04
CA SER A 147 -31.58 -5.08 -22.17
C SER A 147 -31.03 -4.82 -23.57
N GLY A 148 -31.47 -5.61 -24.57
CA GLY A 148 -31.10 -5.50 -25.97
C GLY A 148 -29.99 -6.45 -26.38
N TYR A 149 -29.39 -6.19 -27.54
CA TYR A 149 -28.30 -7.04 -28.05
C TYR A 149 -27.04 -7.00 -27.18
N LYS A 150 -26.57 -8.17 -26.79
CA LYS A 150 -25.38 -8.38 -25.99
C LYS A 150 -24.45 -9.41 -26.63
N TYR A 151 -23.16 -9.28 -26.35
CA TYR A 151 -22.19 -10.32 -26.61
C TYR A 151 -22.13 -11.29 -25.44
N PHE A 152 -22.24 -12.56 -25.71
CA PHE A 152 -22.18 -13.64 -24.73
C PHE A 152 -20.97 -14.53 -24.99
N VAL A 153 -20.38 -15.03 -23.92
CA VAL A 153 -19.36 -16.08 -23.93
C VAL A 153 -19.77 -17.14 -22.91
N ASN A 154 -20.03 -18.34 -23.42
CA ASN A 154 -20.45 -19.47 -22.56
C ASN A 154 -21.62 -19.11 -21.63
N GLY A 155 -22.61 -18.41 -22.17
CA GLY A 155 -23.84 -18.03 -21.47
C GLY A 155 -23.73 -16.84 -20.52
N LYS A 156 -22.58 -16.20 -20.40
CA LYS A 156 -22.40 -14.96 -19.61
C LYS A 156 -22.10 -13.78 -20.53
N TYR A 157 -22.31 -12.58 -20.03
CA TYR A 157 -21.88 -11.39 -20.77
C TYR A 157 -20.37 -11.45 -21.04
N GLY A 158 -20.02 -11.33 -22.31
CA GLY A 158 -18.66 -11.44 -22.78
C GLY A 158 -17.92 -10.10 -22.74
N SER A 159 -16.63 -10.18 -22.49
CA SER A 159 -15.72 -9.06 -22.68
C SER A 159 -14.56 -9.50 -23.56
N GLY A 160 -14.16 -8.63 -24.49
CA GLY A 160 -13.12 -8.92 -25.48
C GLY A 160 -13.54 -8.55 -26.91
N ILE A 161 -12.72 -8.93 -27.87
CA ILE A 161 -12.98 -8.67 -29.28
C ILE A 161 -13.80 -9.85 -29.87
N TYR A 162 -14.91 -9.54 -30.50
CA TYR A 162 -15.70 -10.47 -31.27
C TYR A 162 -16.06 -9.83 -32.62
N LYS A 163 -15.65 -10.48 -33.71
CA LYS A 163 -15.85 -9.98 -35.08
C LYS A 163 -15.39 -8.51 -35.22
N ASP A 164 -14.14 -8.23 -34.80
CA ASP A 164 -13.48 -6.92 -34.87
C ASP A 164 -14.15 -5.81 -34.03
N ILE A 165 -15.11 -6.14 -33.20
CA ILE A 165 -15.78 -5.20 -32.30
C ILE A 165 -15.38 -5.51 -30.86
N LEU A 166 -14.99 -4.48 -30.12
CA LEU A 166 -14.70 -4.57 -28.68
C LEU A 166 -16.01 -4.59 -27.87
N TYR A 167 -16.12 -5.54 -26.96
CA TYR A 167 -17.21 -5.63 -26.01
C TYR A 167 -16.68 -5.60 -24.56
N LYS A 168 -17.42 -4.96 -23.68
CA LYS A 168 -17.23 -5.04 -22.24
C LYS A 168 -18.57 -5.38 -21.58
N ASP A 169 -18.56 -6.46 -20.79
CA ASP A 169 -19.74 -6.93 -20.06
C ASP A 169 -20.98 -7.03 -20.95
N GLY A 170 -20.78 -7.62 -22.14
CA GLY A 170 -21.81 -7.82 -23.15
C GLY A 170 -22.14 -6.59 -24.01
N VAL A 171 -21.68 -5.41 -23.67
CA VAL A 171 -22.01 -4.17 -24.39
C VAL A 171 -20.86 -3.78 -25.31
N LYS A 172 -21.17 -3.30 -26.51
CA LYS A 172 -20.17 -2.72 -27.42
C LYS A 172 -19.46 -1.56 -26.72
N SER A 173 -18.16 -1.60 -26.70
CA SER A 173 -17.30 -0.58 -26.11
C SER A 173 -16.65 0.30 -27.17
N GLU A 174 -16.56 1.60 -26.89
CA GLU A 174 -15.80 2.53 -27.74
C GLU A 174 -14.32 2.61 -27.34
N GLY A 175 -13.83 1.68 -26.53
CA GLY A 175 -12.46 1.62 -26.06
C GLY A 175 -12.21 2.44 -24.79
N ARG A 176 -10.94 2.75 -24.49
CA ARG A 176 -10.47 3.33 -23.23
C ARG A 176 -10.94 2.54 -22.02
N VAL A 177 -10.76 1.23 -22.07
CA VAL A 177 -11.30 0.31 -21.07
C VAL A 177 -10.36 -0.85 -20.82
N TYR A 178 -10.29 -1.30 -19.58
CA TYR A 178 -9.65 -2.56 -19.23
C TYR A 178 -10.58 -3.73 -19.46
N ILE A 179 -10.06 -4.77 -20.11
CA ILE A 179 -10.66 -6.09 -20.17
C ILE A 179 -9.62 -7.08 -19.67
N GLY A 180 -9.87 -7.65 -18.48
CA GLY A 180 -8.82 -8.32 -17.73
C GLY A 180 -7.68 -7.35 -17.44
N ASP A 181 -6.45 -7.78 -17.68
CA ASP A 181 -5.24 -6.98 -17.43
C ASP A 181 -4.83 -6.13 -18.66
N SER A 182 -5.62 -6.11 -19.71
CA SER A 182 -5.28 -5.42 -20.96
C SER A 182 -6.14 -4.18 -21.16
N PHE A 183 -5.50 -3.07 -21.43
CA PHE A 183 -6.17 -1.81 -21.76
C PHE A 183 -6.35 -1.68 -23.28
N TYR A 184 -7.55 -1.31 -23.68
CA TYR A 184 -7.92 -1.08 -25.09
C TYR A 184 -8.04 0.41 -25.36
N GLY A 185 -7.43 0.88 -26.42
CA GLY A 185 -7.46 2.28 -26.86
C GLY A 185 -8.81 2.67 -27.47
N LYS A 186 -8.91 3.93 -27.90
CA LYS A 186 -10.13 4.48 -28.50
C LYS A 186 -10.58 3.76 -29.78
N ASP A 187 -9.65 3.12 -30.47
CA ASP A 187 -9.90 2.32 -31.67
C ASP A 187 -10.39 0.89 -31.39
N GLY A 188 -10.58 0.56 -30.14
CA GLY A 188 -10.98 -0.78 -29.69
C GLY A 188 -9.87 -1.84 -29.80
N LYS A 189 -8.64 -1.45 -30.08
CA LYS A 189 -7.46 -2.34 -30.13
C LYS A 189 -6.64 -2.21 -28.86
N LEU A 190 -5.75 -3.18 -28.63
CA LEU A 190 -4.79 -3.09 -27.51
C LEU A 190 -4.01 -1.78 -27.60
N ALA A 191 -3.96 -1.06 -26.51
CA ALA A 191 -3.28 0.23 -26.46
C ALA A 191 -1.77 0.09 -26.69
N ASN A 192 -1.24 0.92 -27.60
CA ASN A 192 0.18 0.96 -27.97
C ASN A 192 0.64 2.41 -28.08
N TRP A 193 0.43 3.20 -27.03
CA TRP A 193 0.84 4.60 -26.93
C TRP A 193 0.41 5.16 -25.57
N TRP A 194 0.46 6.46 -25.44
CA TRP A 194 -0.05 7.17 -24.28
C TRP A 194 -1.58 7.20 -24.25
N TYR A 195 -2.15 6.71 -23.17
CA TYR A 195 -3.58 6.80 -22.88
C TYR A 195 -3.82 7.16 -21.42
N ASP A 196 -4.85 7.95 -21.20
CA ASP A 196 -5.44 8.13 -19.88
C ASP A 196 -6.36 6.94 -19.59
N ASP A 197 -6.04 6.20 -18.52
CA ASP A 197 -6.81 5.02 -18.09
C ASP A 197 -7.94 5.36 -17.11
N GLY A 198 -8.21 6.68 -16.90
CA GLY A 198 -9.17 7.19 -15.93
C GLY A 198 -8.55 7.50 -14.56
N THR A 199 -7.31 7.09 -14.32
CA THR A 199 -6.56 7.44 -13.11
C THR A 199 -5.40 8.38 -13.41
N ALA A 200 -4.71 8.15 -14.53
CA ALA A 200 -3.62 8.98 -15.03
C ALA A 200 -3.23 8.57 -16.45
N TRP A 201 -2.38 9.37 -17.06
CA TRP A 201 -1.74 9.05 -18.34
C TRP A 201 -0.64 8.01 -18.15
N TYR A 202 -0.69 6.95 -18.96
CA TYR A 202 0.31 5.89 -19.00
C TYR A 202 0.68 5.55 -20.45
N PHE A 203 1.92 5.17 -20.65
CA PHE A 203 2.38 4.58 -21.91
C PHE A 203 2.12 3.09 -21.89
N PHE A 204 1.37 2.63 -22.87
CA PHE A 204 1.02 1.22 -23.05
C PHE A 204 1.76 0.61 -24.20
N GLN A 205 2.03 -0.68 -24.08
CA GLN A 205 2.44 -1.54 -25.17
C GLN A 205 1.67 -2.85 -25.07
N GLU A 206 1.02 -3.26 -26.17
CA GLU A 206 0.15 -4.45 -26.23
C GLU A 206 -0.89 -4.48 -25.09
N GLY A 207 -1.45 -3.31 -24.80
CA GLY A 207 -2.48 -3.12 -23.79
C GLY A 207 -1.98 -3.15 -22.34
N LYS A 208 -0.70 -3.28 -22.09
CA LYS A 208 -0.12 -3.27 -20.74
C LYS A 208 0.70 -2.01 -20.49
N LYS A 209 0.69 -1.52 -19.26
CA LYS A 209 1.58 -0.42 -18.85
C LYS A 209 3.01 -0.86 -19.07
N TYR A 210 3.71 -0.12 -19.91
CA TYR A 210 5.02 -0.54 -20.40
C TYR A 210 6.14 -0.29 -19.39
N THR A 211 7.08 -1.22 -19.32
CA THR A 211 8.36 -1.05 -18.62
C THR A 211 9.47 -1.43 -19.57
N GLY A 212 10.38 -0.48 -19.84
CA GLY A 212 11.47 -0.67 -20.78
C GLY A 212 11.76 0.61 -21.55
N LYS A 213 12.58 0.51 -22.57
CA LYS A 213 12.86 1.61 -23.52
C LYS A 213 11.86 1.60 -24.66
N ALA A 214 11.30 2.75 -24.93
CA ALA A 214 10.45 2.95 -26.11
C ALA A 214 10.58 4.38 -26.63
N ILE A 215 10.23 4.58 -27.89
CA ILE A 215 10.21 5.90 -28.51
C ILE A 215 8.82 6.49 -28.35
N ASP A 216 8.76 7.72 -27.89
CA ASP A 216 7.55 8.52 -27.90
C ASP A 216 7.79 9.90 -28.54
N GLY A 217 6.87 10.87 -28.36
CA GLY A 217 7.02 12.21 -28.92
C GLY A 217 8.24 12.99 -28.41
N ASN A 218 8.90 12.54 -27.33
CA ASN A 218 10.10 13.15 -26.74
C ASN A 218 11.40 12.39 -27.11
N GLY A 219 11.30 11.38 -27.98
CA GLY A 219 12.41 10.51 -28.40
C GLY A 219 12.44 9.19 -27.64
N GLU A 220 13.64 8.57 -27.56
CA GLU A 220 13.81 7.33 -26.79
C GLU A 220 13.75 7.64 -25.29
N MET A 221 12.79 7.02 -24.62
CA MET A 221 12.52 7.22 -23.21
C MET A 221 12.53 5.88 -22.48
N GLN A 222 12.92 5.90 -21.23
CA GLN A 222 12.82 4.76 -20.32
C GLN A 222 11.53 4.86 -19.51
N PHE A 223 10.76 3.79 -19.49
CA PHE A 223 9.49 3.67 -18.78
C PHE A 223 9.58 2.70 -17.62
N VAL A 224 8.79 2.95 -16.57
CA VAL A 224 8.50 2.03 -15.48
C VAL A 224 7.01 2.09 -15.22
N ASN A 225 6.33 0.95 -15.41
CA ASN A 225 4.89 0.82 -15.23
C ASN A 225 4.09 1.92 -15.95
N GLY A 226 4.45 2.18 -17.22
CA GLY A 226 3.79 3.14 -18.10
C GLY A 226 4.10 4.61 -17.83
N LYS A 227 4.96 4.94 -16.90
CA LYS A 227 5.41 6.31 -16.63
C LYS A 227 6.88 6.47 -16.97
N TYR A 228 7.30 7.69 -17.24
CA TYR A 228 8.73 7.96 -17.37
C TYR A 228 9.47 7.56 -16.09
N ALA A 229 10.58 6.88 -16.27
CA ALA A 229 11.40 6.44 -15.16
C ALA A 229 11.99 7.65 -14.41
N ASN A 230 11.81 7.63 -13.09
CA ASN A 230 12.44 8.54 -12.13
C ASN A 230 13.08 7.68 -11.04
N THR A 231 14.01 6.81 -11.43
CA THR A 231 14.61 5.81 -10.53
C THR A 231 15.89 5.22 -11.12
N TYR A 232 16.60 4.45 -10.30
CA TYR A 232 17.73 3.65 -10.77
C TYR A 232 17.25 2.38 -11.46
N ILE A 233 17.80 2.12 -12.63
CA ILE A 233 17.64 0.88 -13.38
C ILE A 233 19.04 0.40 -13.76
N GLU A 234 19.42 -0.79 -13.30
CA GLU A 234 20.74 -1.37 -13.52
C GLU A 234 21.90 -0.43 -13.14
N GLY A 235 21.74 0.34 -12.05
CA GLY A 235 22.75 1.26 -11.56
C GLY A 235 22.84 2.60 -12.31
N ILE A 236 21.96 2.85 -13.27
CA ILE A 236 21.83 4.10 -14.00
C ILE A 236 20.57 4.84 -13.51
N PHE A 237 20.72 6.06 -13.09
CA PHE A 237 19.59 6.89 -12.69
C PHE A 237 18.93 7.54 -13.91
N TYR A 238 17.64 7.41 -14.00
CA TYR A 238 16.80 8.06 -15.00
C TYR A 238 16.00 9.18 -14.34
N ARG A 239 15.89 10.30 -15.03
CA ARG A 239 15.02 11.42 -14.69
C ARG A 239 14.10 11.71 -15.86
N ASP A 240 12.78 11.68 -15.61
CA ASP A 240 11.75 11.90 -16.62
C ASP A 240 12.00 11.07 -17.89
N GLY A 241 12.35 9.79 -17.69
CA GLY A 241 12.60 8.81 -18.74
C GLY A 241 13.94 8.92 -19.46
N LYS A 242 14.75 9.93 -19.17
CA LYS A 242 16.09 10.11 -19.77
C LYS A 242 17.19 9.78 -18.78
N ILE A 243 18.34 9.35 -19.26
CA ILE A 243 19.53 9.18 -18.42
C ILE A 243 19.86 10.53 -17.79
N ALA A 244 19.98 10.54 -16.47
CA ALA A 244 20.25 11.76 -15.71
C ALA A 244 21.63 12.35 -16.05
N ASN A 245 21.63 13.58 -16.44
CA ASN A 245 22.84 14.39 -16.67
C ASN A 245 22.55 15.78 -16.09
N TRP A 246 23.18 16.16 -15.04
CA TRP A 246 22.95 17.41 -14.31
C TRP A 246 22.47 17.17 -12.88
N TRP A 247 22.09 18.24 -12.21
CA TRP A 247 21.51 18.14 -10.87
C TRP A 247 20.12 17.50 -10.91
N CYS A 248 19.99 16.38 -10.24
CA CYS A 248 18.71 15.67 -10.07
C CYS A 248 18.54 15.23 -8.63
N ASP A 249 17.31 15.27 -8.16
CA ASP A 249 16.89 14.63 -6.91
C ASP A 249 16.61 13.15 -7.17
N ASP A 250 17.33 12.27 -6.48
CA ASP A 250 17.15 10.81 -6.59
C ASP A 250 16.15 10.23 -5.57
N GLY A 251 15.43 11.12 -4.87
CA GLY A 251 14.50 10.76 -3.80
C GLY A 251 15.16 10.74 -2.40
N THR A 252 16.48 10.80 -2.32
CA THR A 252 17.22 10.93 -1.05
C THR A 252 17.84 12.30 -0.88
N ALA A 253 18.36 12.87 -1.97
CA ALA A 253 18.92 14.21 -2.02
C ALA A 253 19.23 14.62 -3.47
N TRP A 254 19.57 15.89 -3.65
CA TRP A 254 20.09 16.40 -4.91
C TRP A 254 21.53 15.99 -5.13
N TYR A 255 21.80 15.42 -6.31
CA TYR A 255 23.13 15.04 -6.77
C TYR A 255 23.38 15.49 -8.20
N PHE A 256 24.61 15.78 -8.50
CA PHE A 256 25.07 16.01 -9.87
C PHE A 256 25.35 14.68 -10.54
N PHE A 257 24.62 14.39 -11.61
CA PHE A 257 24.76 13.17 -12.40
C PHE A 257 25.50 13.43 -13.70
N GLN A 258 26.22 12.41 -14.15
CA GLN A 258 26.73 12.31 -15.50
C GLN A 258 26.52 10.87 -15.99
N ASN A 259 25.85 10.71 -17.13
CA ASN A 259 25.48 9.41 -17.69
C ASN A 259 24.76 8.50 -16.67
N GLY A 260 23.87 9.08 -15.89
CA GLY A 260 23.06 8.38 -14.88
C GLY A 260 23.81 7.93 -13.63
N LYS A 261 25.07 8.31 -13.47
CA LYS A 261 25.85 8.01 -12.27
C LYS A 261 26.17 9.27 -11.51
N LYS A 262 26.18 9.19 -10.16
CA LYS A 262 26.65 10.29 -9.32
C LYS A 262 28.08 10.63 -9.68
N TYR A 263 28.31 11.85 -10.13
CA TYR A 263 29.57 12.23 -10.75
C TYR A 263 30.70 12.48 -9.75
N THR A 264 31.89 12.06 -10.09
CA THR A 264 33.14 12.44 -9.39
C THR A 264 34.12 12.97 -10.41
N GLY A 265 34.60 14.20 -10.18
CA GLY A 265 35.50 14.89 -11.07
C GLY A 265 35.14 16.35 -11.28
N TYR A 266 35.83 17.02 -12.20
CA TYR A 266 35.51 18.39 -12.58
C TYR A 266 34.30 18.40 -13.52
N GLY A 267 33.27 19.13 -13.12
CA GLY A 267 32.07 19.35 -13.91
C GLY A 267 31.66 20.82 -13.88
N ILE A 268 30.84 21.22 -14.84
CA ILE A 268 30.34 22.59 -14.93
C ILE A 268 28.84 22.56 -14.55
N ASP A 269 28.46 23.41 -13.61
CA ASP A 269 27.06 23.66 -13.32
C ASP A 269 26.73 25.15 -13.47
N ALA A 270 25.52 25.57 -13.05
CA ALA A 270 25.08 26.96 -13.16
C ALA A 270 25.98 27.96 -12.40
N SER A 271 26.80 27.50 -11.43
CA SER A 271 27.73 28.32 -10.66
C SER A 271 29.17 28.23 -11.18
N GLY A 272 29.38 27.60 -12.35
CA GLY A 272 30.66 27.45 -13.01
C GLY A 272 31.33 26.08 -12.74
N MET A 273 32.62 26.02 -13.00
CA MET A 273 33.41 24.78 -12.84
C MET A 273 33.56 24.41 -11.37
N LYS A 274 33.19 23.20 -11.01
CA LYS A 274 33.29 22.64 -9.66
C LYS A 274 33.93 21.24 -9.68
N TYR A 275 34.51 20.85 -8.61
CA TYR A 275 34.92 19.44 -8.38
C TYR A 275 33.80 18.74 -7.56
N PHE A 276 33.38 17.61 -8.05
CA PHE A 276 32.32 16.80 -7.45
C PHE A 276 32.89 15.52 -6.88
N VAL A 277 32.29 15.00 -5.83
CA VAL A 277 32.56 13.68 -5.28
C VAL A 277 31.23 13.02 -4.96
N GLY A 278 30.96 11.89 -5.63
CA GLY A 278 29.70 11.18 -5.46
C GLY A 278 28.45 12.04 -5.73
N GLY A 279 28.55 12.97 -6.69
CA GLY A 279 27.46 13.87 -7.10
C GLY A 279 27.27 15.09 -6.20
N LYS A 280 28.10 15.31 -5.20
CA LYS A 280 28.03 16.51 -4.36
C LYS A 280 29.28 17.36 -4.56
N TYR A 281 29.23 18.64 -4.25
CA TYR A 281 30.40 19.48 -4.26
C TYR A 281 31.44 18.90 -3.31
N ALA A 282 32.67 18.78 -3.77
CA ALA A 282 33.77 18.34 -2.96
C ALA A 282 34.02 19.29 -1.77
N ASN A 283 34.13 18.71 -0.59
CA ASN A 283 34.53 19.40 0.64
C ASN A 283 35.54 18.51 1.36
N GLY A 284 36.80 18.91 1.35
CA GLY A 284 37.91 18.14 1.90
C GLY A 284 39.04 18.00 0.90
N ILE A 285 39.96 17.08 1.20
CA ILE A 285 41.13 16.80 0.36
C ILE A 285 40.79 15.68 -0.61
N TYR A 286 40.92 15.94 -1.88
CA TYR A 286 40.78 14.98 -2.98
C TYR A 286 41.91 15.22 -3.98
N ASP A 287 42.52 14.17 -4.46
CA ASP A 287 43.68 14.24 -5.35
C ASP A 287 44.71 15.28 -4.90
N GLU A 288 45.08 15.21 -3.60
CA GLU A 288 46.05 16.08 -2.94
C GLU A 288 45.71 17.59 -2.94
N LYS A 289 44.46 17.92 -3.30
CA LYS A 289 43.97 19.31 -3.33
C LYS A 289 42.86 19.52 -2.33
N LEU A 290 42.86 20.63 -1.65
CA LEU A 290 41.78 21.03 -0.75
C LEU A 290 40.64 21.67 -1.57
N TYR A 291 39.43 21.19 -1.33
CA TYR A 291 38.20 21.76 -1.93
C TYR A 291 37.25 22.24 -0.86
N LYS A 292 36.59 23.35 -1.14
CA LYS A 292 35.48 23.90 -0.37
C LYS A 292 34.34 24.24 -1.33
N ASN A 293 33.19 23.58 -1.12
CA ASN A 293 32.03 23.73 -1.99
C ASN A 293 32.38 23.57 -3.49
N GLY A 294 33.18 22.55 -3.81
CA GLY A 294 33.62 22.25 -5.17
C GLY A 294 34.68 23.17 -5.76
N LEU A 295 35.06 24.24 -5.07
CA LEU A 295 36.15 25.12 -5.50
C LEU A 295 37.44 24.73 -4.82
N LYS A 296 38.54 24.77 -5.58
CA LYS A 296 39.88 24.62 -5.01
C LYS A 296 40.12 25.72 -3.98
N SER A 297 40.64 25.35 -2.82
CA SER A 297 40.92 26.25 -1.73
C SER A 297 42.43 26.34 -1.51
N GLU A 298 42.90 27.54 -1.20
CA GLU A 298 44.32 27.75 -0.87
C GLU A 298 44.63 27.59 0.63
N GLY A 299 43.70 27.07 1.40
CA GLY A 299 43.83 26.87 2.84
C GLY A 299 43.28 28.02 3.68
N LYS A 300 43.70 28.14 4.94
CA LYS A 300 43.21 29.12 5.93
C LYS A 300 41.68 29.17 5.99
N THR A 301 41.04 28.01 6.02
CA THR A 301 39.57 27.92 5.96
C THR A 301 39.05 26.66 6.62
N TYR A 302 37.77 26.74 7.06
CA TYR A 302 37.04 25.56 7.51
C TYR A 302 36.41 24.80 6.31
N VAL A 303 36.64 23.51 6.30
CA VAL A 303 35.96 22.57 5.42
C VAL A 303 35.47 21.38 6.27
N ASN A 304 34.15 21.14 6.27
CA ASN A 304 33.51 20.10 7.09
C ASN A 304 33.90 20.14 8.59
N GLY A 305 33.99 21.36 9.16
CA GLY A 305 34.32 21.53 10.57
C GLY A 305 35.82 21.32 10.91
N ILE A 306 36.67 21.08 9.93
CA ILE A 306 38.11 21.00 10.04
C ILE A 306 38.72 22.31 9.50
N TYR A 307 39.54 22.98 10.29
CA TYR A 307 40.28 24.13 9.84
C TYR A 307 41.61 23.68 9.17
N TYR A 308 41.83 24.14 7.96
CA TYR A 308 43.03 23.83 7.18
C TYR A 308 43.96 25.06 7.16
N ASP A 309 45.23 24.82 7.38
CA ASP A 309 46.27 25.84 7.33
C ASP A 309 46.63 26.27 5.89
N GLU A 310 47.64 27.14 5.75
CA GLU A 310 48.17 27.60 4.45
C GLU A 310 48.79 26.48 3.61
N ASN A 311 49.20 25.38 4.23
CA ASN A 311 49.72 24.20 3.54
C ASN A 311 48.64 23.22 3.16
N LYS A 312 47.34 23.59 3.43
CA LYS A 312 46.16 22.76 3.17
C LYS A 312 46.13 21.46 3.99
N LEU A 313 46.84 21.49 5.13
CA LEU A 313 46.81 20.41 6.11
C LEU A 313 45.86 20.77 7.27
N PRO A 314 45.27 19.79 7.96
CA PRO A 314 44.54 20.07 9.19
C PRO A 314 45.42 20.81 10.19
N ALA A 315 45.00 22.00 10.61
CA ALA A 315 45.79 22.90 11.43
C ALA A 315 46.22 22.27 12.75
N ASN A 316 47.45 22.47 13.13
CA ASN A 316 48.04 22.06 14.40
C ASN A 316 48.87 23.22 14.98
N GLY A 317 48.42 23.78 16.09
CA GLY A 317 49.00 24.96 16.70
C GLY A 317 48.07 26.17 16.67
N TRP A 318 48.66 27.33 16.83
CA TRP A 318 47.91 28.59 16.85
C TRP A 318 47.67 29.12 15.45
N TYR A 319 46.40 29.34 15.12
CA TYR A 319 45.97 29.96 13.86
C TYR A 319 44.87 30.96 14.12
N ASP A 320 44.86 32.05 13.34
CA ASP A 320 43.76 32.97 13.18
C ASP A 320 42.74 32.36 12.19
N ASP A 321 41.52 32.12 12.65
CA ASP A 321 40.47 31.52 11.82
C ASP A 321 39.66 32.60 11.07
N GLY A 322 40.10 33.83 11.09
CA GLY A 322 39.42 35.00 10.51
C GLY A 322 38.51 35.75 11.49
N TYR A 323 38.38 35.23 12.70
CA TYR A 323 37.63 35.85 13.78
C TYR A 323 38.49 36.06 15.03
N ASP A 324 39.39 35.10 15.34
CA ASP A 324 40.28 35.17 16.49
C ASP A 324 41.33 34.07 16.39
N TRP A 325 42.39 34.17 17.21
CA TRP A 325 43.44 33.16 17.36
C TRP A 325 42.96 32.02 18.23
N PHE A 326 43.07 30.79 17.70
CA PHE A 326 42.76 29.57 18.41
C PHE A 326 43.87 28.54 18.26
N PHE A 327 44.07 27.73 19.30
CA PHE A 327 44.95 26.58 19.24
C PHE A 327 44.16 25.39 18.64
N PHE A 328 44.64 24.87 17.53
CA PHE A 328 44.07 23.75 16.84
C PHE A 328 44.89 22.48 17.06
N LYS A 329 44.19 21.32 17.03
CA LYS A 329 44.78 19.99 16.91
C LYS A 329 43.99 19.19 15.90
N ASN A 330 44.67 18.73 14.84
CA ASN A 330 44.02 18.05 13.70
C ASN A 330 42.84 18.86 13.12
N GLY A 331 43.03 20.16 12.99
CA GLY A 331 42.03 21.08 12.42
C GLY A 331 40.82 21.39 13.30
N LYS A 332 40.78 20.90 14.52
CA LYS A 332 39.73 21.22 15.50
C LYS A 332 40.27 22.10 16.62
N LYS A 333 39.50 23.06 17.11
CA LYS A 333 39.82 23.86 18.28
C LYS A 333 40.04 22.93 19.46
N HIS A 334 41.25 22.97 20.04
CA HIS A 334 41.67 22.00 21.03
C HIS A 334 41.03 22.24 22.41
N THR A 335 40.68 21.15 23.08
CA THR A 335 40.31 21.14 24.50
C THR A 335 41.13 20.07 25.21
N GLY A 336 41.72 20.43 26.31
CA GLY A 336 42.64 19.60 27.10
C GLY A 336 44.05 20.11 27.07
N LYS A 337 44.99 19.33 27.63
CA LYS A 337 46.40 19.69 27.70
C LYS A 337 47.10 19.53 26.36
N ALA A 338 47.89 20.51 26.00
CA ALA A 338 48.78 20.47 24.85
C ALA A 338 50.02 21.36 25.11
N ILE A 339 51.07 21.09 24.36
CA ILE A 339 52.29 21.90 24.41
C ILE A 339 52.22 22.95 23.31
N ASP A 340 52.43 24.20 23.68
CA ASP A 340 52.64 25.30 22.75
C ASP A 340 53.96 26.02 23.03
N GLY A 341 54.13 27.23 22.47
CA GLY A 341 55.34 28.03 22.70
C GLY A 341 55.61 28.46 24.17
N ASN A 342 54.63 28.33 25.05
CA ASN A 342 54.66 28.68 26.47
C ASN A 342 54.82 27.44 27.39
N GLY A 343 54.97 26.23 26.81
CA GLY A 343 55.00 24.95 27.53
C GLY A 343 53.72 24.16 27.52
N GLU A 344 53.52 23.27 28.52
CA GLU A 344 52.30 22.51 28.65
C GLU A 344 51.17 23.40 29.18
N MET A 345 50.18 23.64 28.37
CA MET A 345 49.05 24.50 28.66
C MET A 345 47.73 23.71 28.61
N ASP A 346 46.72 24.16 29.33
CA ASP A 346 45.38 23.58 29.30
C ASP A 346 44.46 24.49 28.46
N PHE A 347 43.78 23.90 27.50
CA PHE A 347 42.94 24.59 26.53
C PHE A 347 41.46 24.22 26.68
N VAL A 348 40.62 25.16 26.35
CA VAL A 348 39.19 24.94 26.18
C VAL A 348 38.74 25.64 24.89
N ASN A 349 38.26 24.85 23.94
CA ASN A 349 37.80 25.33 22.63
C ASN A 349 38.87 26.25 21.95
N GLY A 350 40.13 25.83 21.99
CA GLY A 350 41.21 26.54 21.36
C GLY A 350 41.75 27.77 22.09
N LYS A 351 41.26 28.05 23.28
CA LYS A 351 41.77 29.16 24.15
C LYS A 351 42.37 28.60 25.41
N TYR A 352 43.33 29.33 26.01
CA TYR A 352 43.84 28.95 27.32
C TYR A 352 42.73 28.88 28.35
N LYS A 353 42.73 27.84 29.15
CA LYS A 353 41.74 27.56 30.19
C LYS A 353 41.69 28.63 31.30
N ASN A 354 42.73 29.39 31.52
CA ASN A 354 42.87 30.36 32.63
C ASN A 354 41.81 31.51 32.63
N ASN A 355 40.98 31.59 31.60
CA ASN A 355 39.88 32.57 31.52
C ASN A 355 38.47 31.94 31.42
N ILE A 356 38.34 30.60 31.52
CA ILE A 356 37.04 29.95 31.39
C ILE A 356 36.70 29.26 32.71
N ARG A 357 35.95 29.93 33.56
CA ARG A 357 35.28 29.34 34.71
C ARG A 357 34.05 28.59 34.22
N TYR A 358 34.05 27.25 34.45
CA TYR A 358 32.84 26.43 34.21
C TYR A 358 31.82 26.76 35.28
N TYR A 359 30.68 27.29 34.87
CA TYR A 359 29.59 27.55 35.76
C TYR A 359 28.64 26.34 35.74
N MET A 360 28.20 25.91 36.92
CA MET A 360 27.31 24.76 37.07
C MET A 360 26.02 25.20 37.74
N ALA A 361 24.90 24.92 37.12
CA ALA A 361 23.57 25.16 37.70
C ALA A 361 23.15 23.96 38.56
N SER A 362 22.64 24.22 39.75
CA SER A 362 21.92 23.22 40.55
C SER A 362 20.68 22.71 39.81
N GLU A 363 20.13 21.57 40.19
CA GLU A 363 18.88 21.05 39.59
C GLU A 363 17.75 22.05 39.73
N GLU A 364 17.64 22.72 40.85
CA GLU A 364 16.65 23.77 41.11
C GLU A 364 16.81 24.92 40.10
N VAL A 365 18.02 25.40 39.86
CA VAL A 365 18.28 26.45 38.89
C VAL A 365 18.00 25.99 37.47
N GLN A 366 18.36 24.74 37.10
CA GLN A 366 18.03 24.15 35.84
C GLN A 366 16.49 24.14 35.59
N MET A 367 15.73 23.73 36.58
CA MET A 367 14.26 23.72 36.49
C MET A 367 13.65 25.12 36.44
N ARG A 368 14.24 26.10 37.15
CA ARG A 368 13.83 27.51 37.00
C ARG A 368 14.02 28.04 35.60
N ILE A 369 15.18 27.74 34.97
CA ILE A 369 15.44 28.14 33.58
C ILE A 369 14.49 27.41 32.62
N LEU A 370 14.26 26.12 32.82
CA LEU A 370 13.34 25.32 32.01
C LEU A 370 11.91 25.92 32.05
N ASN A 371 11.38 26.14 33.26
CA ASN A 371 10.06 26.75 33.43
C ASN A 371 9.98 28.14 32.80
N ALA A 372 11.03 28.95 32.97
CA ALA A 372 11.09 30.28 32.33
C ALA A 372 11.13 30.18 30.81
N ALA A 373 11.85 29.21 30.23
CA ALA A 373 11.86 28.99 28.78
C ALA A 373 10.47 28.65 28.24
N TYR A 374 9.71 27.80 28.93
CA TYR A 374 8.33 27.48 28.55
C TYR A 374 7.39 28.69 28.65
N ASN A 375 7.62 29.59 29.61
CA ASN A 375 6.71 30.71 29.91
C ASN A 375 7.14 32.05 29.24
N THR A 376 8.33 32.14 28.65
CA THR A 376 8.79 33.35 28.00
C THR A 376 8.35 33.39 26.54
N SER A 377 7.56 34.39 26.16
CA SER A 377 7.11 34.59 24.78
C SER A 377 8.25 35.04 23.86
N SER A 378 8.15 34.70 22.58
CA SER A 378 9.08 35.17 21.55
C SER A 378 9.04 36.68 21.42
N PRO A 379 10.18 37.38 21.42
CA PRO A 379 10.23 38.80 21.23
C PRO A 379 10.14 39.25 19.75
N GLY A 380 10.05 38.29 18.82
CA GLY A 380 10.01 38.56 17.39
C GLY A 380 11.20 38.00 16.61
N ARG A 381 11.23 38.26 15.30
CA ARG A 381 12.29 37.76 14.39
C ARG A 381 13.65 38.42 14.71
N ASN A 382 14.73 37.65 14.46
CA ASN A 382 16.13 38.07 14.66
C ASN A 382 16.46 38.48 16.12
N LEU A 383 15.71 38.02 17.09
CA LEU A 383 15.86 38.37 18.51
C LEU A 383 16.06 37.12 19.37
N CYS A 384 16.74 36.07 18.85
CA CYS A 384 17.02 34.83 19.57
C CYS A 384 17.78 35.09 20.88
N ALA A 385 18.82 35.89 20.86
CA ALA A 385 19.63 36.27 22.03
C ALA A 385 18.80 37.09 23.05
N LYS A 386 17.92 37.98 22.58
CA LYS A 386 17.01 38.71 23.47
C LYS A 386 16.02 37.77 24.16
N TRP A 387 15.55 36.74 23.47
CA TRP A 387 14.68 35.72 24.06
C TRP A 387 15.42 34.94 25.14
N VAL A 388 16.63 34.44 24.88
CA VAL A 388 17.47 33.73 25.86
C VAL A 388 17.73 34.64 27.07
N SER A 389 18.10 35.91 26.86
CA SER A 389 18.30 36.86 27.93
C SER A 389 17.08 37.04 28.82
N LYS A 390 15.86 37.14 28.21
CA LYS A 390 14.60 37.20 28.96
C LYS A 390 14.31 35.91 29.72
N VAL A 391 14.63 34.75 29.17
CA VAL A 391 14.46 33.48 29.88
C VAL A 391 15.28 33.47 31.17
N TYR A 392 16.56 33.84 31.09
CA TYR A 392 17.42 33.90 32.27
C TYR A 392 16.97 34.99 33.27
N GLN A 393 16.50 36.12 32.76
CA GLN A 393 15.91 37.17 33.60
C GLN A 393 14.65 36.67 34.33
N ASN A 394 13.75 35.98 33.61
CA ASN A 394 12.53 35.43 34.20
C ASN A 394 12.81 34.26 35.16
N ALA A 395 13.94 33.57 35.00
CA ALA A 395 14.43 32.60 35.96
C ALA A 395 15.08 33.20 37.21
N GLY A 396 15.11 34.56 37.33
CA GLY A 396 15.72 35.27 38.45
C GLY A 396 17.26 35.33 38.39
N LEU A 397 17.87 35.08 37.21
CA LEU A 397 19.31 34.99 37.01
C LEU A 397 19.91 36.23 36.30
N GLY A 398 19.08 37.26 36.11
CA GLY A 398 19.46 38.51 35.46
C GLY A 398 19.43 38.45 33.95
N TYR A 399 19.50 39.61 33.32
CA TYR A 399 19.48 39.78 31.87
C TYR A 399 20.89 39.65 31.28
N LEU A 400 21.13 38.74 30.32
CA LEU A 400 22.46 38.43 29.85
C LEU A 400 23.08 39.46 28.90
N GLY A 401 22.24 40.12 28.08
CA GLY A 401 22.69 41.10 27.08
C GLY A 401 23.46 40.48 25.93
N GLY A 402 23.83 41.32 24.96
CA GLY A 402 24.60 40.90 23.78
C GLY A 402 23.81 40.13 22.72
N ASN A 403 24.51 39.76 21.65
CA ASN A 403 24.01 38.95 20.53
C ASN A 403 24.33 37.46 20.77
N ALA A 404 23.92 36.58 19.87
CA ALA A 404 24.16 35.14 20.02
C ALA A 404 25.64 34.77 19.96
N ASN A 405 26.40 35.43 19.11
CA ASN A 405 27.84 35.28 19.03
C ASN A 405 28.58 35.77 20.33
N ASP A 406 28.05 36.82 20.99
CA ASP A 406 28.58 37.26 22.30
C ASP A 406 28.30 36.21 23.37
N MET A 407 27.12 35.61 23.37
CA MET A 407 26.76 34.51 24.28
C MET A 407 27.61 33.28 24.02
N TYR A 408 27.84 32.92 22.74
CA TYR A 408 28.78 31.86 22.39
C TYR A 408 30.19 32.10 23.00
N LYS A 409 30.76 33.26 22.75
CA LYS A 409 32.11 33.62 23.24
C LYS A 409 32.20 33.66 24.76
N LYS A 410 31.18 34.11 25.44
CA LYS A 410 31.15 34.31 26.89
C LYS A 410 30.79 33.06 27.68
N TYR A 411 29.89 32.20 27.14
CA TYR A 411 29.23 31.16 27.91
C TYR A 411 29.41 29.75 27.35
N ALA A 412 29.80 29.60 26.06
CA ALA A 412 30.01 28.29 25.46
C ALA A 412 31.36 27.75 25.83
N PHE A 413 31.43 26.96 26.87
CA PHE A 413 32.68 26.40 27.38
C PHE A 413 32.95 24.95 26.98
N THR A 414 32.00 24.26 26.38
CA THR A 414 32.16 22.90 25.90
C THR A 414 31.43 22.70 24.58
N THR A 415 31.93 21.77 23.75
CA THR A 415 31.31 21.25 22.55
C THR A 415 30.84 19.80 22.74
N GLU A 416 31.09 19.21 23.91
CA GLU A 416 30.81 17.83 24.20
C GLU A 416 29.34 17.65 24.56
N ILE A 417 28.57 16.93 23.71
CA ILE A 417 27.13 16.68 23.92
C ILE A 417 26.86 15.99 25.26
N GLY A 418 27.76 15.08 25.71
CA GLY A 418 27.60 14.39 26.97
C GLY A 418 27.68 15.30 28.21
N LYS A 419 28.11 16.54 28.06
CA LYS A 419 28.15 17.55 29.14
C LYS A 419 26.93 18.47 29.17
N LEU A 420 26.02 18.35 28.22
CA LEU A 420 24.81 19.15 28.18
C LEU A 420 23.94 18.91 29.44
N LYS A 421 23.49 20.01 30.01
CA LYS A 421 22.53 20.03 31.14
C LYS A 421 21.33 20.93 30.79
N ILE A 422 20.19 20.61 31.35
CA ILE A 422 18.96 21.41 31.18
C ILE A 422 19.23 22.87 31.53
N GLY A 423 18.78 23.78 30.69
CA GLY A 423 18.96 25.21 30.88
C GLY A 423 20.25 25.76 30.27
N MET A 424 21.18 24.93 29.81
CA MET A 424 22.39 25.45 29.10
C MET A 424 22.00 26.21 27.85
N ILE A 425 22.73 27.28 27.59
CA ILE A 425 22.75 27.97 26.32
C ILE A 425 23.36 27.04 25.29
N VAL A 426 22.68 26.89 24.14
CA VAL A 426 23.17 26.21 22.96
C VAL A 426 23.41 27.28 21.91
N ALA A 427 24.65 27.53 21.52
CA ALA A 427 24.98 28.66 20.68
C ALA A 427 25.94 28.28 19.55
N VAL A 428 25.86 29.01 18.47
CA VAL A 428 26.84 29.04 17.39
C VAL A 428 27.25 30.48 17.08
N GLU A 429 28.53 30.67 16.82
CA GLU A 429 29.09 32.01 16.64
C GLU A 429 28.62 32.68 15.34
N SER A 430 28.48 31.88 14.28
CA SER A 430 28.02 32.34 12.96
C SER A 430 27.21 31.20 12.30
N SER A 431 26.14 31.54 11.60
CA SER A 431 25.30 30.57 10.92
C SER A 431 24.81 31.11 9.57
N SER A 432 24.89 30.30 8.54
CA SER A 432 24.33 30.63 7.22
C SER A 432 22.78 30.59 7.19
N SER A 433 22.17 29.84 8.10
CA SER A 433 20.72 29.61 8.15
C SER A 433 19.90 30.83 8.59
N GLY A 434 20.44 31.83 9.16
CA GLY A 434 19.74 33.07 9.52
C GLY A 434 19.90 34.20 8.49
N GLY A 435 20.32 33.90 7.27
CA GLY A 435 20.65 34.90 6.28
C GLY A 435 21.80 35.81 6.74
N ARG A 436 21.74 37.10 6.40
CA ARG A 436 22.77 38.09 6.78
C ARG A 436 22.92 38.18 8.30
N MET A 437 21.81 38.19 9.05
CA MET A 437 21.82 38.31 10.51
C MET A 437 22.44 37.10 11.19
N GLY A 438 22.11 35.89 10.72
CA GLY A 438 22.72 34.66 11.24
C GLY A 438 24.25 34.61 11.01
N ARG A 439 24.72 35.05 9.85
CA ARG A 439 26.17 35.13 9.53
C ARG A 439 26.93 36.11 10.44
N ILE A 440 26.31 37.23 10.77
CA ILE A 440 26.95 38.28 11.58
C ILE A 440 26.86 37.96 13.07
N TYR A 441 25.70 37.51 13.55
CA TYR A 441 25.41 37.42 14.98
C TYR A 441 25.23 36.00 15.50
N GLY A 442 25.30 34.97 14.64
CA GLY A 442 25.08 33.59 15.02
C GLY A 442 23.64 33.26 15.38
N HIS A 443 23.46 32.18 16.11
CA HIS A 443 22.19 31.76 16.65
C HIS A 443 22.31 31.16 18.04
N VAL A 444 21.22 31.22 18.83
CA VAL A 444 21.22 30.72 20.19
C VAL A 444 19.84 30.20 20.61
N GLY A 445 19.84 29.11 21.37
CA GLY A 445 18.70 28.49 22.01
C GLY A 445 19.04 28.03 23.43
N ILE A 446 18.12 27.32 24.06
CA ILE A 446 18.28 26.73 25.38
C ILE A 446 18.02 25.22 25.30
N TYR A 447 18.92 24.43 25.84
CA TYR A 447 18.73 23.01 25.98
C TYR A 447 17.67 22.70 27.05
N ILE A 448 16.63 21.95 26.70
CA ILE A 448 15.49 21.67 27.58
C ILE A 448 15.43 20.21 28.06
N GLY A 449 16.49 19.42 27.78
CA GLY A 449 16.50 17.99 28.09
C GLY A 449 16.09 17.12 26.89
N ASP A 450 16.21 15.81 27.04
CA ASP A 450 15.77 14.79 26.06
C ASP A 450 16.24 15.03 24.63
N GLY A 451 17.47 15.54 24.46
CA GLY A 451 18.00 15.86 23.13
C GLY A 451 17.25 17.00 22.41
N LYS A 452 16.62 17.93 23.14
CA LYS A 452 15.81 19.00 22.56
C LYS A 452 16.32 20.38 22.90
N VAL A 453 16.20 21.29 21.95
CA VAL A 453 16.53 22.70 22.11
C VAL A 453 15.28 23.53 21.87
N MET A 454 15.03 24.46 22.76
CA MET A 454 14.01 25.50 22.58
C MET A 454 14.67 26.78 22.06
N GLU A 455 14.10 27.38 21.05
CA GLU A 455 14.61 28.57 20.39
C GLU A 455 13.52 29.56 19.97
N SER A 456 13.91 30.78 19.66
CA SER A 456 13.00 31.81 19.12
C SER A 456 13.51 32.30 17.77
N ILE A 457 12.72 32.05 16.72
CA ILE A 457 13.00 32.44 15.31
C ILE A 457 11.98 33.43 14.75
N GLY A 458 11.30 34.15 15.63
CA GLY A 458 10.13 34.98 15.36
C GLY A 458 8.89 34.43 16.08
N TYR A 459 8.90 33.16 16.32
CA TYR A 459 8.03 32.42 17.22
C TYR A 459 8.89 31.41 18.02
N LYS A 460 8.37 30.95 19.12
CA LYS A 460 9.04 29.95 19.96
C LYS A 460 8.76 28.57 19.38
N ARG A 461 9.80 27.73 19.26
CA ARG A 461 9.67 26.33 18.85
C ARG A 461 10.65 25.42 19.59
N ILE A 462 10.36 24.15 19.58
CA ILE A 462 11.24 23.08 20.10
C ILE A 462 11.66 22.23 18.93
N VAL A 463 12.95 21.96 18.85
CA VAL A 463 13.57 21.11 17.82
C VAL A 463 14.49 20.10 18.48
N THR A 464 14.85 19.02 17.78
CA THR A 464 15.91 18.11 18.26
C THR A 464 17.26 18.80 18.21
N LEU A 465 18.17 18.43 19.10
CA LEU A 465 19.54 18.95 19.12
C LEU A 465 20.26 18.68 17.77
N ASP A 466 20.08 17.51 17.21
CA ASP A 466 20.66 17.14 15.92
C ASP A 466 20.15 18.03 14.79
N TYR A 467 18.84 18.29 14.74
CA TYR A 467 18.26 19.23 13.79
C TYR A 467 18.82 20.64 13.98
N TRP A 468 18.95 21.09 15.24
CA TRP A 468 19.50 22.40 15.56
C TRP A 468 20.96 22.54 15.09
N ILE A 469 21.79 21.54 15.40
CA ILE A 469 23.19 21.48 14.98
C ILE A 469 23.32 21.45 13.46
N SER A 470 22.58 20.56 12.78
CA SER A 470 22.62 20.47 11.31
C SER A 470 22.15 21.74 10.61
N THR A 471 21.21 22.44 11.22
CA THR A 471 20.67 23.68 10.68
C THR A 471 21.62 24.86 10.85
N TYR A 472 22.20 25.03 12.03
CA TYR A 472 22.92 26.26 12.37
C TYR A 472 24.44 26.11 12.40
N CYS A 473 24.97 24.91 12.60
CA CYS A 473 26.40 24.68 12.82
C CYS A 473 27.12 24.14 11.57
N GLN A 474 26.68 24.53 10.37
CA GLN A 474 27.27 24.03 9.11
C GLN A 474 28.76 24.34 8.92
N HIS A 475 29.24 25.42 9.51
CA HIS A 475 30.62 25.90 9.36
C HIS A 475 31.30 26.25 10.68
N HIS A 476 30.57 26.28 11.77
CA HIS A 476 31.10 26.61 13.11
C HIS A 476 30.62 25.57 14.13
N PRO A 477 31.46 25.19 15.10
CA PRO A 477 31.04 24.22 16.11
C PRO A 477 29.93 24.78 16.98
N VAL A 478 29.06 23.91 17.45
CA VAL A 478 28.11 24.24 18.50
C VAL A 478 28.87 24.40 19.82
N GLY A 479 28.43 25.33 20.65
CA GLY A 479 28.96 25.47 22.00
C GLY A 479 27.84 25.47 23.05
N PHE A 480 28.15 24.93 24.22
CA PHE A 480 27.25 24.77 25.33
C PHE A 480 27.77 25.38 26.60
N GLY A 481 26.93 26.00 27.42
CA GLY A 481 27.33 26.46 28.73
C GLY A 481 26.32 27.29 29.46
N TYR A 482 26.68 27.63 30.68
CA TYR A 482 25.91 28.53 31.55
C TYR A 482 26.58 29.86 31.73
N PRO A 483 25.81 30.94 31.90
CA PRO A 483 26.39 32.21 32.38
C PRO A 483 26.74 32.15 33.86
N PRO A 484 27.65 33.04 34.37
CA PRO A 484 28.08 33.07 35.76
C PRO A 484 26.94 33.21 36.78
N SER A 485 25.83 33.79 36.35
CA SER A 485 24.68 34.05 37.23
C SER A 485 23.96 32.82 37.76
N VAL A 486 24.24 31.60 37.19
CA VAL A 486 23.62 30.34 37.70
C VAL A 486 24.18 29.89 39.04
N GLU A 487 25.33 30.43 39.47
CA GLU A 487 25.96 30.13 40.77
C GLU A 487 25.56 31.14 41.86
N LYS A 488 24.67 32.08 41.54
CA LYS A 488 24.08 33.03 42.47
C LYS A 488 22.73 32.48 42.98
#